data_170a77b314913ee3723ea9dcd82abf11
#
_entry.id   170a77b314913ee3723ea9dcd82abf11
#
_cell.length_a   1.000
_cell.length_b   1.000
_cell.length_c   1.000
_cell.angle_alpha   90.00
_cell.angle_beta   90.00
_cell.angle_gamma   90.00
#
_symmetry.space_group_name_H-M   'P 1'
#
loop_
_entity.id
_entity.type
_entity.pdbx_description
1 polymer ?
#
loop_
_entity_poly.entity_id
_entity_poly.type
_entity_poly.pdbx_seq_one_letter_code
_entity_poly.pdbx_strand_id
1 'polypeptide(L)'
;MSKQRFSGMNRPEARLASMPRRRFVQGLVAGTVALSLGRLGTAYGAPQTNAAADANILHGTEFDLVIDSIRVNITGQPRLATAINGAIPAPTLVWREGDTVTIRVKNRLSVPSSLHWHGMLLPFQMDGVPGISYRGIGPGETFTYRFKVQQSGTYWYHSHTGFQEMTGMYGSIVIVPRQGESGVADRDFVVQLSDWTDENPMSVFAKLKQQSDYYNYNKPTVRDFFRDSSVYGVTQAVAMRKMWNEMRMNPTDLADLSAETFTHLLNGQSPNGNWTGVYRPGEKLRLRFINGSSNSFYDVRIPGLALTLIQADGQALEPVTVDEFRFGPGETYDVLVKPEDEAYCIFAQSMDRSGYARGTLALAPGLAAPVPAMDAPVWLSMTDMMGNMSHGAMAGMNMDHSQHQMADMNMQMNHSQHQMTGMNMDHSQHRMAGMNMDGAMAMEHDRVNPLAIPSRKVRHASSEYGPTVDMRVDMPRTNLDDPGVGLRNNGRRVLTLADLHTRGGPLDKRPPERELELHLTGNMERYSWSFDGLEFGESTPVHFRHGERLRIILQNDTMMTHPMHLHGMWSELENDKGEFMVRRHTIPVQPAQRISFLVSADAPGRWAWHCHLLFHMDAGMFREVVVA
;
A
#
# COMPACT_ATOMS: atom_id res chain seq x y z
N MET A 1 69.94 -10.71 34.71
CA MET A 1 68.98 -11.79 34.79
C MET A 1 67.69 -11.32 34.14
N SER A 2 67.34 -11.88 33.03
CA SER A 2 66.46 -11.46 31.99
C SER A 2 64.98 -11.54 32.33
N LYS A 3 64.23 -10.42 32.16
CA LYS A 3 62.76 -10.36 32.15
C LYS A 3 62.29 -10.49 30.69
N GLN A 4 61.72 -11.62 30.29
CA GLN A 4 61.00 -11.74 29.05
C GLN A 4 59.57 -11.21 29.24
N ARG A 5 59.19 -10.22 28.38
CA ARG A 5 57.85 -9.72 28.21
C ARG A 5 57.13 -10.61 27.20
N PHE A 6 55.97 -11.15 27.59
CA PHE A 6 54.99 -11.73 26.65
C PHE A 6 54.22 -10.61 25.96
N SER A 7 54.35 -10.55 24.64
CA SER A 7 53.55 -9.66 23.78
C SER A 7 52.20 -10.30 23.50
N GLY A 8 51.14 -9.59 23.89
CA GLY A 8 49.76 -9.99 23.58
C GLY A 8 49.45 -9.80 22.11
N MET A 9 48.92 -10.84 21.47
CA MET A 9 48.36 -10.80 20.13
C MET A 9 47.04 -10.00 20.16
N ASN A 10 47.06 -8.81 19.56
CA ASN A 10 45.85 -8.09 19.19
C ASN A 10 45.16 -8.81 18.04
N ARG A 11 43.96 -9.31 18.28
CA ARG A 11 43.01 -9.65 17.20
C ARG A 11 42.51 -8.35 16.57
N PRO A 12 42.51 -8.20 15.25
CA PRO A 12 41.87 -7.06 14.62
C PRO A 12 40.34 -7.25 14.69
N GLU A 13 39.68 -6.43 15.47
CA GLU A 13 38.23 -6.19 15.34
C GLU A 13 37.99 -5.61 13.95
N ALA A 14 37.31 -6.35 13.09
CA ALA A 14 36.81 -5.83 11.82
C ALA A 14 35.72 -4.80 12.11
N ARG A 15 36.09 -3.55 12.19
CA ARG A 15 35.15 -2.43 12.11
C ARG A 15 34.51 -2.48 10.72
N LEU A 16 33.27 -2.91 10.65
CA LEU A 16 32.41 -2.69 9.49
C LEU A 16 32.36 -1.17 9.25
N ALA A 17 33.03 -0.73 8.19
CA ALA A 17 32.99 0.66 7.77
C ALA A 17 31.55 0.97 7.36
N SER A 18 30.89 1.81 8.15
CA SER A 18 29.61 2.40 7.78
C SER A 18 29.82 3.22 6.52
N MET A 19 29.27 2.78 5.39
CA MET A 19 29.24 3.62 4.19
C MET A 19 28.42 4.88 4.51
N PRO A 20 28.93 6.08 4.20
CA PRO A 20 28.14 7.28 4.34
C PRO A 20 26.88 7.15 3.50
N ARG A 21 25.72 7.39 4.11
CA ARG A 21 24.38 7.32 3.50
C ARG A 21 24.28 8.08 2.15
N ARG A 22 25.05 9.14 1.98
CA ARG A 22 25.20 9.87 0.73
C ARG A 22 25.76 9.05 -0.45
N ARG A 23 26.53 7.99 -0.19
CA ARG A 23 27.09 7.13 -1.26
C ARG A 23 26.12 6.08 -1.76
N PHE A 24 25.09 5.74 -0.97
CA PHE A 24 24.00 4.86 -1.40
C PHE A 24 23.16 5.53 -2.51
N VAL A 25 22.83 6.81 -2.33
CA VAL A 25 22.12 7.61 -3.34
C VAL A 25 23.02 7.93 -4.56
N GLN A 26 24.33 8.10 -4.37
CA GLN A 26 25.27 8.42 -5.46
C GLN A 26 25.71 7.19 -6.27
N GLY A 27 25.60 5.98 -5.75
CA GLY A 27 25.82 4.74 -6.51
C GLY A 27 24.77 4.49 -7.59
N LEU A 28 23.58 5.09 -7.47
CA LEU A 28 22.49 5.05 -8.46
C LEU A 28 22.72 5.95 -9.68
N VAL A 29 23.59 6.96 -9.60
CA VAL A 29 23.77 7.98 -10.66
C VAL A 29 24.89 7.61 -11.66
N ALA A 30 25.77 6.66 -11.36
CA ALA A 30 26.99 6.39 -12.16
C ALA A 30 26.85 5.27 -13.22
N GLY A 31 25.65 4.71 -13.43
CA GLY A 31 25.42 3.52 -14.28
C GLY A 31 24.95 3.78 -15.71
N THR A 32 24.99 5.00 -16.23
CA THR A 32 24.55 5.26 -17.61
C THR A 32 25.75 5.45 -18.54
N VAL A 33 25.70 4.69 -19.65
CA VAL A 33 26.45 4.71 -20.91
C VAL A 33 27.48 3.57 -21.06
N ALA A 34 27.01 2.47 -21.64
CA ALA A 34 27.81 1.69 -22.59
C ALA A 34 26.85 0.97 -23.56
N LEU A 35 26.65 1.55 -24.71
CA LEU A 35 26.06 0.90 -25.89
C LEU A 35 27.07 -0.10 -26.46
N SER A 36 26.73 -1.38 -26.47
CA SER A 36 27.43 -2.37 -27.30
C SER A 36 26.46 -3.03 -28.28
N LEU A 37 26.67 -2.71 -29.55
CA LEU A 37 26.07 -3.37 -30.71
C LEU A 37 26.50 -4.83 -30.78
N GLY A 38 25.54 -5.76 -30.85
CA GLY A 38 25.83 -7.18 -31.03
C GLY A 38 24.62 -8.02 -31.42
N ARG A 39 24.46 -8.24 -32.73
CA ARG A 39 23.78 -9.33 -33.44
C ARG A 39 22.25 -9.50 -33.29
N LEU A 40 21.58 -9.11 -34.36
CA LEU A 40 20.19 -9.39 -34.71
C LEU A 40 19.95 -10.89 -34.92
N GLY A 41 19.05 -11.44 -34.11
CA GLY A 41 18.32 -12.66 -34.39
C GLY A 41 16.83 -12.36 -34.26
N THR A 42 16.12 -12.39 -35.38
CA THR A 42 14.69 -12.13 -35.45
C THR A 42 13.92 -13.36 -34.93
N ALA A 43 13.29 -13.25 -33.78
CA ALA A 43 12.18 -14.11 -33.40
C ALA A 43 10.95 -13.22 -33.18
N TYR A 44 10.01 -13.28 -34.10
CA TYR A 44 8.66 -12.72 -33.93
C TYR A 44 7.95 -13.54 -32.85
N GLY A 45 7.59 -12.91 -31.74
CA GLY A 45 6.78 -13.54 -30.70
C GLY A 45 5.37 -13.82 -31.22
N ALA A 46 5.01 -15.09 -31.25
CA ALA A 46 3.64 -15.53 -31.44
C ALA A 46 2.80 -15.11 -30.19
N PRO A 47 1.47 -14.88 -30.33
CA PRO A 47 0.60 -14.63 -29.20
C PRO A 47 0.65 -15.82 -28.23
N GLN A 48 0.97 -15.56 -26.96
CA GLN A 48 1.00 -16.61 -25.93
C GLN A 48 -0.44 -17.11 -25.71
N THR A 49 -0.66 -18.38 -25.99
CA THR A 49 -1.91 -19.08 -25.66
C THR A 49 -1.88 -19.50 -24.18
N ASN A 50 -3.06 -19.63 -23.55
CA ASN A 50 -3.25 -19.94 -22.12
C ASN A 50 -2.51 -21.20 -21.59
N ALA A 51 -2.05 -22.08 -22.45
CA ALA A 51 -1.18 -23.21 -22.10
C ALA A 51 0.20 -22.78 -21.54
N ALA A 52 0.60 -21.50 -21.72
CA ALA A 52 1.83 -20.96 -21.16
C ALA A 52 1.67 -20.51 -19.69
N ALA A 53 0.44 -20.32 -19.19
CA ALA A 53 0.20 -19.88 -17.80
C ALA A 53 0.55 -20.97 -16.78
N ASP A 54 0.23 -22.24 -17.08
CA ASP A 54 0.57 -23.37 -16.20
C ASP A 54 2.08 -23.70 -16.21
N ALA A 55 2.78 -23.34 -17.29
CA ALA A 55 4.23 -23.56 -17.41
C ALA A 55 5.08 -22.64 -16.54
N ASN A 56 4.48 -21.60 -15.94
CA ASN A 56 5.19 -20.61 -15.13
C ASN A 56 4.94 -20.77 -13.62
N ILE A 57 4.51 -21.95 -13.16
CA ILE A 57 4.31 -22.27 -11.74
C ILE A 57 5.40 -23.23 -11.29
N LEU A 58 6.15 -22.85 -10.26
CA LEU A 58 7.23 -23.65 -9.68
C LEU A 58 6.80 -24.19 -8.32
N HIS A 59 6.91 -25.50 -8.13
CA HIS A 59 6.56 -26.20 -6.90
C HIS A 59 7.78 -26.79 -6.24
N GLY A 60 7.78 -26.89 -4.92
CA GLY A 60 8.79 -27.61 -4.16
C GLY A 60 9.50 -26.76 -3.11
N THR A 61 10.73 -27.15 -2.77
CA THR A 61 11.56 -26.50 -1.74
C THR A 61 12.89 -25.97 -2.27
N GLU A 62 13.27 -26.33 -3.50
CA GLU A 62 14.49 -25.88 -4.16
C GLU A 62 14.14 -25.14 -5.45
N PHE A 63 14.62 -23.90 -5.57
CA PHE A 63 14.31 -23.04 -6.70
C PHE A 63 15.58 -22.40 -7.26
N ASP A 64 15.69 -22.34 -8.59
CA ASP A 64 16.70 -21.62 -9.31
C ASP A 64 16.04 -20.48 -10.11
N LEU A 65 16.32 -19.25 -9.73
CA LEU A 65 15.79 -18.04 -10.35
C LEU A 65 16.93 -17.29 -11.03
N VAL A 66 16.68 -16.84 -12.26
CA VAL A 66 17.64 -16.08 -13.06
C VAL A 66 17.04 -14.73 -13.39
N ILE A 67 17.67 -13.67 -12.88
CA ILE A 67 17.34 -12.29 -13.24
C ILE A 67 18.08 -11.95 -14.53
N ASP A 68 17.36 -11.51 -15.56
CA ASP A 68 17.93 -11.18 -16.88
C ASP A 68 17.13 -10.08 -17.57
N SER A 69 17.69 -9.48 -18.60
CA SER A 69 16.96 -8.55 -19.47
C SER A 69 16.35 -9.29 -20.64
N ILE A 70 15.06 -9.07 -20.86
CA ILE A 70 14.32 -9.64 -22.00
C ILE A 70 13.70 -8.54 -22.87
N ARG A 71 13.45 -8.87 -24.14
CA ARG A 71 12.66 -8.01 -25.02
C ARG A 71 11.18 -8.34 -24.87
N VAL A 72 10.37 -7.31 -24.59
CA VAL A 72 8.91 -7.42 -24.49
C VAL A 72 8.22 -6.46 -25.46
N ASN A 73 6.97 -6.75 -25.78
CA ASN A 73 6.11 -5.87 -26.56
C ASN A 73 4.72 -5.86 -25.90
N ILE A 74 4.51 -4.99 -24.94
CA ILE A 74 3.27 -4.88 -24.16
C ILE A 74 2.31 -3.87 -24.80
N THR A 75 2.85 -2.77 -25.33
CA THR A 75 2.07 -1.62 -25.82
C THR A 75 2.01 -1.53 -27.35
N GLY A 76 2.68 -2.44 -28.06
CA GLY A 76 2.93 -2.34 -29.50
C GLY A 76 4.34 -1.82 -29.83
N GLN A 77 5.10 -1.40 -28.81
CA GLN A 77 6.49 -0.93 -28.95
C GLN A 77 7.46 -1.90 -28.27
N PRO A 78 8.51 -2.39 -28.95
CA PRO A 78 9.52 -3.23 -28.32
C PRO A 78 10.29 -2.48 -27.24
N ARG A 79 10.40 -3.05 -26.04
CA ARG A 79 11.13 -2.51 -24.89
C ARG A 79 12.02 -3.57 -24.26
N LEU A 80 13.00 -3.13 -23.46
CA LEU A 80 13.73 -4.02 -22.57
C LEU A 80 13.05 -4.02 -21.20
N ALA A 81 12.85 -5.20 -20.67
CA ALA A 81 12.29 -5.43 -19.36
C ALA A 81 13.27 -6.21 -18.50
N THR A 82 13.15 -6.10 -17.19
CA THR A 82 13.85 -6.94 -16.22
C THR A 82 12.92 -8.09 -15.83
N ALA A 83 13.36 -9.32 -16.07
CA ALA A 83 12.53 -10.50 -15.87
C ALA A 83 13.23 -11.55 -15.00
N ILE A 84 12.43 -12.41 -14.38
CA ILE A 84 12.93 -13.59 -13.68
C ILE A 84 12.50 -14.83 -14.48
N ASN A 85 13.46 -15.69 -14.81
CA ASN A 85 13.27 -16.88 -15.65
C ASN A 85 12.59 -16.56 -17.00
N GLY A 86 12.85 -15.34 -17.53
CA GLY A 86 12.35 -14.92 -18.85
C GLY A 86 10.87 -14.58 -18.94
N ALA A 87 10.19 -14.37 -17.81
CA ALA A 87 8.75 -14.11 -17.76
C ALA A 87 8.40 -12.83 -16.98
N ILE A 88 7.28 -12.18 -17.33
CA ILE A 88 6.62 -11.08 -16.64
C ILE A 88 5.10 -11.35 -16.64
N PRO A 89 4.45 -11.50 -15.47
CA PRO A 89 5.07 -11.67 -14.15
C PRO A 89 6.06 -12.84 -14.11
N ALA A 90 6.99 -12.75 -13.17
CA ALA A 90 7.90 -13.86 -12.85
C ALA A 90 7.11 -15.10 -12.39
N PRO A 91 7.74 -16.29 -12.33
CA PRO A 91 7.06 -17.53 -11.95
C PRO A 91 6.31 -17.42 -10.61
N THR A 92 5.14 -18.04 -10.53
CA THR A 92 4.46 -18.28 -9.26
C THR A 92 5.21 -19.35 -8.48
N LEU A 93 5.66 -19.00 -7.27
CA LEU A 93 6.30 -19.94 -6.35
C LEU A 93 5.27 -20.57 -5.43
N VAL A 94 5.15 -21.89 -5.46
CA VAL A 94 4.21 -22.61 -4.58
C VAL A 94 5.00 -23.32 -3.50
N TRP A 95 4.81 -22.89 -2.26
CA TRP A 95 5.44 -23.43 -1.07
C TRP A 95 4.41 -24.12 -0.16
N ARG A 96 4.92 -24.82 0.85
CA ARG A 96 4.10 -25.37 1.91
C ARG A 96 4.54 -24.83 3.26
N GLU A 97 3.59 -24.44 4.08
CA GLU A 97 3.84 -24.00 5.45
C GLU A 97 4.61 -25.07 6.24
N GLY A 98 5.67 -24.67 6.94
CA GLY A 98 6.55 -25.51 7.72
C GLY A 98 7.76 -26.06 6.98
N ASP A 99 7.77 -26.00 5.65
CA ASP A 99 8.94 -26.41 4.85
C ASP A 99 10.08 -25.38 4.97
N THR A 100 11.30 -25.82 4.67
CA THR A 100 12.42 -24.92 4.48
C THR A 100 12.70 -24.80 2.99
N VAL A 101 12.59 -23.58 2.47
CA VAL A 101 12.89 -23.30 1.06
C VAL A 101 14.33 -22.83 0.88
N THR A 102 14.91 -23.22 -0.25
CA THR A 102 16.24 -22.79 -0.72
C THR A 102 16.09 -22.22 -2.12
N ILE A 103 16.39 -20.94 -2.27
CA ILE A 103 16.16 -20.23 -3.53
C ILE A 103 17.49 -19.60 -3.96
N ARG A 104 18.05 -20.10 -5.05
CA ARG A 104 19.30 -19.60 -5.66
C ARG A 104 18.93 -18.57 -6.72
N VAL A 105 19.27 -17.32 -6.49
CA VAL A 105 18.98 -16.20 -7.40
C VAL A 105 20.27 -15.76 -8.07
N LYS A 106 20.35 -15.96 -9.40
CA LYS A 106 21.49 -15.54 -10.22
C LYS A 106 21.17 -14.23 -10.93
N ASN A 107 22.00 -13.22 -10.69
CA ASN A 107 21.90 -11.94 -11.41
C ASN A 107 22.75 -11.99 -12.70
N ARG A 108 22.09 -11.89 -13.87
CA ARG A 108 22.74 -11.76 -15.18
C ARG A 108 22.76 -10.34 -15.72
N LEU A 109 22.17 -9.39 -14.98
CA LEU A 109 22.24 -7.99 -15.36
C LEU A 109 23.66 -7.45 -15.22
N SER A 110 23.95 -6.35 -15.88
CA SER A 110 25.21 -5.59 -15.73
C SER A 110 25.22 -4.67 -14.49
N VAL A 111 24.11 -4.61 -13.76
CA VAL A 111 23.89 -3.80 -12.55
C VAL A 111 23.50 -4.68 -11.38
N PRO A 112 23.71 -4.22 -10.12
CA PRO A 112 23.23 -4.93 -8.95
C PRO A 112 21.70 -5.13 -8.99
N SER A 113 21.24 -6.17 -8.30
CA SER A 113 19.83 -6.50 -8.16
C SER A 113 19.54 -7.05 -6.76
N SER A 114 18.26 -7.29 -6.47
CA SER A 114 17.81 -7.88 -5.21
C SER A 114 16.48 -8.58 -5.40
N LEU A 115 16.08 -9.36 -4.42
CA LEU A 115 14.76 -9.97 -4.37
C LEU A 115 14.24 -9.95 -2.94
N HIS A 116 13.14 -9.26 -2.73
CA HIS A 116 12.42 -9.19 -1.45
C HIS A 116 11.21 -10.11 -1.48
N TRP A 117 10.93 -10.74 -0.34
CA TRP A 117 9.80 -11.64 -0.12
C TRP A 117 8.72 -10.91 0.66
N HIS A 118 7.84 -10.23 -0.06
CA HIS A 118 6.88 -9.28 0.49
C HIS A 118 5.88 -9.94 1.45
N GLY A 119 5.81 -9.43 2.68
CA GLY A 119 4.91 -9.92 3.72
C GLY A 119 5.36 -11.20 4.42
N MET A 120 6.59 -11.67 4.16
CA MET A 120 7.12 -12.90 4.75
C MET A 120 7.80 -12.68 6.10
N LEU A 121 7.49 -13.55 7.07
CA LEU A 121 8.23 -13.67 8.32
C LEU A 121 9.45 -14.57 8.11
N LEU A 122 10.65 -13.99 8.16
CA LEU A 122 11.90 -14.68 7.86
C LEU A 122 13.08 -14.04 8.62
N PRO A 123 14.24 -14.68 8.70
CA PRO A 123 15.44 -14.04 9.26
C PRO A 123 15.81 -12.78 8.45
N PHE A 124 16.16 -11.68 9.13
CA PHE A 124 16.34 -10.37 8.47
C PHE A 124 17.39 -10.39 7.35
N GLN A 125 18.44 -11.25 7.46
CA GLN A 125 19.44 -11.42 6.40
C GLN A 125 18.88 -11.97 5.09
N MET A 126 17.67 -12.55 5.14
CA MET A 126 16.95 -13.12 3.99
C MET A 126 15.86 -12.19 3.45
N ASP A 127 15.67 -11.01 4.05
CA ASP A 127 14.64 -10.05 3.68
C ASP A 127 14.82 -9.47 2.27
N GLY A 128 16.06 -9.36 1.80
CA GLY A 128 16.34 -8.99 0.42
C GLY A 128 16.39 -7.50 0.13
N VAL A 129 16.57 -6.64 1.14
CA VAL A 129 16.68 -5.18 0.98
C VAL A 129 18.16 -4.76 1.00
N PRO A 130 18.73 -4.27 -0.13
CA PRO A 130 20.12 -3.85 -0.20
C PRO A 130 20.44 -2.69 0.74
N GLY A 131 21.57 -2.77 1.44
CA GLY A 131 21.99 -1.73 2.39
C GLY A 131 21.33 -1.80 3.77
N ILE A 132 20.26 -2.59 3.92
CA ILE A 132 19.57 -2.86 5.18
C ILE A 132 19.87 -4.30 5.62
N SER A 133 19.37 -5.31 4.91
CA SER A 133 19.50 -6.72 5.29
C SER A 133 20.73 -7.40 4.67
N TYR A 134 21.20 -6.95 3.53
CA TYR A 134 22.38 -7.49 2.83
C TYR A 134 22.92 -6.46 1.80
N ARG A 135 23.96 -6.84 1.05
CA ARG A 135 24.60 -5.95 0.06
C ARG A 135 23.95 -5.93 -1.33
N GLY A 136 22.93 -6.76 -1.55
CA GLY A 136 22.40 -7.02 -2.88
C GLY A 136 23.17 -8.12 -3.63
N ILE A 137 22.72 -8.43 -4.85
CA ILE A 137 23.28 -9.44 -5.74
C ILE A 137 24.02 -8.74 -6.87
N GLY A 138 25.34 -8.78 -6.88
CA GLY A 138 26.16 -8.15 -7.91
C GLY A 138 26.02 -8.79 -9.29
N PRO A 139 26.49 -8.11 -10.37
CA PRO A 139 26.52 -8.67 -11.71
C PRO A 139 27.24 -10.02 -11.78
N GLY A 140 26.58 -11.04 -12.35
CA GLY A 140 27.12 -12.39 -12.47
C GLY A 140 27.12 -13.21 -11.18
N GLU A 141 26.75 -12.64 -10.04
CA GLU A 141 26.69 -13.33 -8.76
C GLU A 141 25.41 -14.16 -8.59
N THR A 142 25.50 -15.11 -7.65
CA THR A 142 24.35 -15.89 -7.17
C THR A 142 24.24 -15.71 -5.66
N PHE A 143 23.06 -15.32 -5.19
CA PHE A 143 22.74 -15.30 -3.77
C PHE A 143 21.76 -16.43 -3.44
N THR A 144 21.95 -17.09 -2.30
CA THR A 144 21.07 -18.18 -1.86
C THR A 144 20.26 -17.72 -0.65
N TYR A 145 18.96 -17.58 -0.84
CA TYR A 145 18.01 -17.42 0.24
C TYR A 145 17.67 -18.79 0.81
N ARG A 146 17.66 -18.91 2.13
CA ARG A 146 17.26 -20.14 2.80
C ARG A 146 16.58 -19.82 4.11
N PHE A 147 15.29 -20.15 4.20
CA PHE A 147 14.48 -19.89 5.38
C PHE A 147 13.32 -20.86 5.51
N LYS A 148 12.79 -20.99 6.74
CA LYS A 148 11.60 -21.76 7.03
C LYS A 148 10.37 -20.93 6.73
N VAL A 149 9.41 -21.51 6.01
CA VAL A 149 8.11 -20.90 5.72
C VAL A 149 7.21 -21.03 6.96
N GLN A 150 6.88 -19.92 7.61
CA GLN A 150 6.19 -19.88 8.91
C GLN A 150 4.70 -19.57 8.81
N GLN A 151 4.20 -19.30 7.62
CA GLN A 151 2.86 -18.80 7.35
C GLN A 151 2.30 -19.42 6.09
N SER A 152 0.97 -19.33 5.90
CA SER A 152 0.27 -19.74 4.68
C SER A 152 -0.51 -18.57 4.10
N GLY A 153 -0.97 -18.70 2.85
CA GLY A 153 -1.75 -17.66 2.16
C GLY A 153 -1.13 -17.18 0.85
N THR A 154 -1.57 -16.03 0.40
CA THR A 154 -1.14 -15.40 -0.84
C THR A 154 -0.20 -14.23 -0.55
N TYR A 155 0.98 -14.27 -1.17
CA TYR A 155 2.05 -13.29 -1.04
C TYR A 155 2.65 -13.03 -2.41
N TRP A 156 3.73 -12.23 -2.47
CA TRP A 156 4.44 -11.95 -3.70
C TRP A 156 5.92 -11.63 -3.44
N TYR A 157 6.69 -11.48 -4.49
CA TYR A 157 8.09 -11.12 -4.41
C TYR A 157 8.45 -10.13 -5.51
N HIS A 158 9.37 -9.23 -5.24
CA HIS A 158 9.79 -8.18 -6.17
C HIS A 158 11.20 -7.68 -5.90
N SER A 159 11.74 -6.88 -6.81
CA SER A 159 13.02 -6.23 -6.61
C SER A 159 12.90 -5.08 -5.61
N HIS A 160 13.89 -4.94 -4.76
CA HIS A 160 14.08 -3.77 -3.90
C HIS A 160 15.31 -2.96 -4.33
N THR A 161 15.63 -2.96 -5.65
CA THR A 161 16.78 -2.25 -6.22
C THR A 161 16.32 -1.28 -7.30
N GLY A 162 16.41 0.01 -7.02
CA GLY A 162 16.01 1.07 -7.94
C GLY A 162 14.59 0.86 -8.47
N PHE A 163 14.39 1.01 -9.79
CA PHE A 163 13.07 0.83 -10.41
C PHE A 163 12.91 -0.51 -11.13
N GLN A 164 13.62 -1.57 -10.70
CA GLN A 164 13.55 -2.88 -11.35
C GLN A 164 12.17 -3.54 -11.19
N GLU A 165 11.46 -3.26 -10.11
CA GLU A 165 10.06 -3.66 -9.92
C GLU A 165 9.18 -3.12 -11.06
N MET A 166 9.24 -1.83 -11.34
CA MET A 166 8.50 -1.17 -12.43
C MET A 166 8.86 -1.72 -13.82
N THR A 167 10.06 -2.25 -14.01
CA THR A 167 10.49 -2.84 -15.28
C THR A 167 10.19 -4.32 -15.42
N GLY A 168 9.42 -4.93 -14.48
CA GLY A 168 8.89 -6.28 -14.59
C GLY A 168 9.39 -7.29 -13.56
N MET A 169 10.18 -6.88 -12.58
CA MET A 169 10.77 -7.77 -11.57
C MET A 169 9.84 -8.00 -10.39
N TYR A 170 8.73 -8.70 -10.62
CA TYR A 170 7.75 -9.12 -9.62
C TYR A 170 7.12 -10.46 -9.99
N GLY A 171 6.69 -11.23 -8.99
CA GLY A 171 6.01 -12.51 -9.15
C GLY A 171 5.23 -12.91 -7.89
N SER A 172 4.37 -13.90 -7.99
CA SER A 172 3.48 -14.32 -6.92
C SER A 172 4.04 -15.49 -6.09
N ILE A 173 3.60 -15.57 -4.83
CA ILE A 173 3.86 -16.69 -3.91
C ILE A 173 2.53 -17.21 -3.40
N VAL A 174 2.32 -18.52 -3.51
CA VAL A 174 1.19 -19.22 -2.91
C VAL A 174 1.72 -20.20 -1.88
N ILE A 175 1.34 -20.04 -0.63
CA ILE A 175 1.76 -20.93 0.45
C ILE A 175 0.60 -21.75 0.93
N VAL A 176 0.65 -23.04 0.64
CA VAL A 176 -0.38 -24.00 1.06
C VAL A 176 -0.22 -24.28 2.55
N PRO A 177 -1.30 -24.23 3.36
CA PRO A 177 -1.26 -24.60 4.77
C PRO A 177 -0.72 -26.01 4.99
N ARG A 178 -0.04 -26.23 6.10
CA ARG A 178 0.54 -27.56 6.46
C ARG A 178 -0.49 -28.68 6.38
N GLN A 179 -1.74 -28.40 6.77
CA GLN A 179 -2.85 -29.38 6.80
C GLN A 179 -3.57 -29.52 5.44
N GLY A 180 -3.13 -28.74 4.44
CA GLY A 180 -3.80 -28.63 3.14
C GLY A 180 -5.03 -27.69 3.18
N GLU A 181 -5.58 -27.41 2.03
CA GLU A 181 -6.77 -26.58 1.83
C GLU A 181 -7.83 -27.40 1.08
N SER A 182 -8.55 -28.27 1.76
CA SER A 182 -9.66 -28.99 1.12
C SER A 182 -10.96 -28.20 1.24
N GLY A 183 -11.73 -28.12 0.14
CA GLY A 183 -13.10 -27.61 0.16
C GLY A 183 -13.28 -26.09 0.20
N VAL A 184 -12.20 -25.30 0.14
CA VAL A 184 -12.30 -23.83 0.09
C VAL A 184 -12.83 -23.38 -1.27
N ALA A 185 -12.26 -23.90 -2.36
CA ALA A 185 -12.65 -23.66 -3.74
C ALA A 185 -12.37 -24.90 -4.59
N ASP A 186 -13.05 -25.00 -5.74
CA ASP A 186 -12.81 -26.06 -6.73
C ASP A 186 -11.64 -25.74 -7.65
N ARG A 187 -11.33 -24.42 -7.81
CA ARG A 187 -10.25 -23.91 -8.63
C ARG A 187 -9.69 -22.60 -8.09
N ASP A 188 -8.37 -22.43 -8.23
CA ASP A 188 -7.64 -21.22 -7.84
C ASP A 188 -7.07 -20.52 -9.06
N PHE A 189 -7.12 -19.16 -9.05
CA PHE A 189 -6.41 -18.32 -9.98
C PHE A 189 -5.63 -17.24 -9.25
N VAL A 190 -4.37 -17.06 -9.59
CA VAL A 190 -3.63 -15.86 -9.23
C VAL A 190 -4.05 -14.75 -10.19
N VAL A 191 -4.42 -13.59 -9.64
CA VAL A 191 -4.79 -12.38 -10.37
C VAL A 191 -3.84 -11.27 -9.91
N GLN A 192 -2.67 -11.19 -10.55
CA GLN A 192 -1.67 -10.18 -10.23
C GLN A 192 -1.86 -8.96 -11.12
N LEU A 193 -2.21 -7.83 -10.50
CA LEU A 193 -2.26 -6.52 -11.15
C LEU A 193 -0.88 -5.88 -11.09
N SER A 194 -0.54 -5.13 -12.12
CA SER A 194 0.71 -4.37 -12.21
C SER A 194 0.56 -3.20 -13.18
N ASP A 195 1.56 -2.36 -13.23
CA ASP A 195 1.65 -1.24 -14.16
C ASP A 195 2.94 -1.33 -14.99
N TRP A 196 2.90 -0.83 -16.22
CA TRP A 196 4.00 -0.83 -17.16
C TRP A 196 4.14 0.53 -17.81
N THR A 197 5.36 1.02 -17.96
CA THR A 197 5.64 2.20 -18.78
C THR A 197 6.68 1.89 -19.85
N ASP A 198 6.49 2.43 -21.04
CA ASP A 198 7.49 2.42 -22.10
C ASP A 198 8.58 3.48 -21.91
N GLU A 199 8.38 4.41 -20.98
CA GLU A 199 9.36 5.42 -20.62
C GLU A 199 10.37 4.84 -19.62
N ASN A 200 11.60 5.34 -19.66
CA ASN A 200 12.60 4.97 -18.65
C ASN A 200 12.14 5.48 -17.27
N PRO A 201 12.02 4.63 -16.25
CA PRO A 201 11.54 5.02 -14.91
C PRO A 201 12.36 6.15 -14.26
N MET A 202 13.67 6.21 -14.50
CA MET A 202 14.52 7.32 -14.03
C MET A 202 14.12 8.65 -14.68
N SER A 203 13.71 8.63 -15.95
CA SER A 203 13.22 9.83 -16.64
C SER A 203 11.85 10.26 -16.10
N VAL A 204 10.99 9.30 -15.80
CA VAL A 204 9.69 9.55 -15.12
C VAL A 204 9.94 10.22 -13.78
N PHE A 205 10.81 9.65 -12.95
CA PHE A 205 11.15 10.20 -11.65
C PHE A 205 11.77 11.62 -11.75
N ALA A 206 12.67 11.82 -12.70
CA ALA A 206 13.27 13.14 -12.93
C ALA A 206 12.23 14.22 -13.31
N LYS A 207 11.20 13.85 -14.09
CA LYS A 207 10.10 14.75 -14.43
C LYS A 207 9.23 15.07 -13.22
N LEU A 208 8.88 14.07 -12.40
CA LEU A 208 8.15 14.28 -11.15
C LEU A 208 8.92 15.18 -10.18
N LYS A 209 10.26 15.02 -10.08
CA LYS A 209 11.11 15.91 -9.27
C LYS A 209 11.17 17.35 -9.80
N GLN A 210 10.90 17.59 -11.09
CA GLN A 210 10.83 18.94 -11.67
C GLN A 210 9.43 19.53 -11.56
N GLN A 211 8.41 18.70 -11.72
CA GLN A 211 7.01 19.07 -11.69
C GLN A 211 6.20 17.85 -11.23
N SER A 212 5.75 17.85 -10.00
CA SER A 212 5.05 16.69 -9.40
C SER A 212 3.80 16.29 -10.15
N ASP A 213 3.04 17.23 -10.66
CA ASP A 213 1.82 17.02 -11.45
C ASP A 213 2.06 16.92 -12.97
N TYR A 214 3.29 16.55 -13.40
CA TYR A 214 3.66 16.46 -14.82
C TYR A 214 2.75 15.49 -15.59
N TYR A 215 2.39 14.36 -14.98
CA TYR A 215 1.56 13.33 -15.59
C TYR A 215 0.08 13.43 -15.22
N ASN A 216 -0.33 14.48 -14.51
CA ASN A 216 -1.73 14.74 -14.25
C ASN A 216 -2.37 15.49 -15.43
N TYR A 217 -3.05 14.75 -16.29
CA TYR A 217 -3.77 15.28 -17.46
C TYR A 217 -5.21 15.71 -17.15
N ASN A 218 -5.69 15.50 -15.92
CA ASN A 218 -7.05 15.86 -15.47
C ASN A 218 -7.08 17.20 -14.71
N LYS A 219 -6.10 18.09 -14.97
CA LYS A 219 -6.05 19.41 -14.31
C LYS A 219 -7.31 20.22 -14.55
N PRO A 220 -7.81 20.96 -13.54
CA PRO A 220 -9.00 21.81 -13.66
C PRO A 220 -8.85 22.83 -14.80
N THR A 221 -9.84 22.86 -15.68
CA THR A 221 -9.84 23.71 -16.87
C THR A 221 -10.65 25.00 -16.66
N VAL A 222 -10.57 25.91 -17.62
CA VAL A 222 -11.45 27.11 -17.65
C VAL A 222 -12.92 26.72 -17.71
N ARG A 223 -13.26 25.61 -18.40
CA ARG A 223 -14.63 25.09 -18.44
C ARG A 223 -15.11 24.66 -17.05
N ASP A 224 -14.24 24.02 -16.28
CA ASP A 224 -14.55 23.62 -14.89
C ASP A 224 -14.78 24.85 -14.01
N PHE A 225 -14.04 25.95 -14.23
CA PHE A 225 -14.29 27.20 -13.54
C PHE A 225 -15.70 27.74 -13.80
N PHE A 226 -16.14 27.74 -15.04
CA PHE A 226 -17.52 28.21 -15.36
C PHE A 226 -18.59 27.28 -14.78
N ARG A 227 -18.36 25.97 -14.82
CA ARG A 227 -19.25 25.01 -14.18
C ARG A 227 -19.35 25.29 -12.67
N ASP A 228 -18.21 25.39 -11.98
CA ASP A 228 -18.16 25.63 -10.54
C ASP A 228 -18.76 27.00 -10.18
N SER A 229 -18.54 28.02 -11.02
CA SER A 229 -19.15 29.33 -10.86
C SER A 229 -20.66 29.29 -11.00
N SER A 230 -21.21 28.41 -11.84
CA SER A 230 -22.67 28.24 -12.00
C SER A 230 -23.29 27.49 -10.82
N VAL A 231 -22.54 26.62 -10.16
CA VAL A 231 -23.01 25.80 -9.02
C VAL A 231 -22.84 26.55 -7.70
N TYR A 232 -21.65 27.10 -7.46
CA TYR A 232 -21.26 27.68 -6.16
C TYR A 232 -21.19 29.21 -6.15
N GLY A 233 -21.32 29.86 -7.30
CA GLY A 233 -21.09 31.30 -7.48
C GLY A 233 -19.63 31.65 -7.75
N VAL A 234 -19.39 32.76 -8.45
CA VAL A 234 -18.07 33.19 -8.91
C VAL A 234 -17.09 33.39 -7.75
N THR A 235 -17.53 34.03 -6.67
CA THR A 235 -16.68 34.31 -5.49
C THR A 235 -16.15 33.01 -4.88
N GLN A 236 -17.01 32.02 -4.73
CA GLN A 236 -16.62 30.73 -4.15
C GLN A 236 -15.70 29.93 -5.10
N ALA A 237 -16.01 29.91 -6.39
CA ALA A 237 -15.17 29.26 -7.39
C ALA A 237 -13.75 29.85 -7.45
N VAL A 238 -13.62 31.18 -7.30
CA VAL A 238 -12.32 31.87 -7.19
C VAL A 238 -11.60 31.48 -5.90
N ALA A 239 -12.33 31.51 -4.75
CA ALA A 239 -11.75 31.17 -3.45
C ALA A 239 -11.21 29.73 -3.43
N MET A 240 -11.93 28.78 -4.00
CA MET A 240 -11.48 27.37 -4.13
C MET A 240 -10.16 27.27 -4.89
N ARG A 241 -10.09 27.89 -6.07
CA ARG A 241 -8.86 27.84 -6.89
C ARG A 241 -7.68 28.53 -6.24
N LYS A 242 -7.94 29.66 -5.60
CA LYS A 242 -6.91 30.40 -4.84
C LYS A 242 -6.33 29.51 -3.74
N MET A 243 -7.19 28.85 -2.98
CA MET A 243 -6.80 27.95 -1.89
C MET A 243 -5.91 26.78 -2.39
N TRP A 244 -6.32 26.08 -3.46
CA TRP A 244 -5.50 25.00 -4.04
C TRP A 244 -4.15 25.51 -4.54
N ASN A 245 -4.11 26.70 -5.16
CA ASN A 245 -2.87 27.33 -5.61
C ASN A 245 -1.96 27.73 -4.43
N GLU A 246 -2.53 28.20 -3.32
CA GLU A 246 -1.76 28.56 -2.12
C GLU A 246 -1.14 27.32 -1.46
N MET A 247 -1.84 26.19 -1.49
CA MET A 247 -1.30 24.90 -1.05
C MET A 247 -0.31 24.28 -2.06
N ARG A 248 -0.21 24.82 -3.29
CA ARG A 248 0.60 24.25 -4.39
C ARG A 248 0.23 22.81 -4.72
N MET A 249 -1.04 22.49 -4.60
CA MET A 249 -1.62 21.18 -4.81
C MET A 249 -2.71 21.21 -5.89
N ASN A 250 -3.00 20.04 -6.45
CA ASN A 250 -4.04 19.89 -7.45
C ASN A 250 -5.07 18.85 -6.96
N PRO A 251 -6.38 19.19 -6.84
CA PRO A 251 -7.40 18.29 -6.31
C PRO A 251 -7.62 17.02 -7.14
N THR A 252 -7.10 16.97 -8.36
CA THR A 252 -7.21 15.81 -9.26
C THR A 252 -5.97 14.92 -9.26
N ASP A 253 -4.91 15.30 -8.52
CA ASP A 253 -3.67 14.56 -8.45
C ASP A 253 -3.76 13.48 -7.36
N LEU A 254 -4.34 12.32 -7.74
CA LEU A 254 -4.60 11.21 -6.82
C LEU A 254 -3.53 10.11 -6.90
N ALA A 255 -2.69 10.11 -7.94
CA ALA A 255 -1.89 8.94 -8.29
C ALA A 255 -0.53 9.25 -8.95
N ASP A 256 -0.01 10.48 -8.89
CA ASP A 256 1.24 10.94 -9.56
C ASP A 256 1.29 10.66 -11.08
N LEU A 257 0.85 9.48 -11.49
CA LEU A 257 0.96 8.92 -12.83
C LEU A 257 -0.41 8.45 -13.32
N SER A 258 -0.69 8.69 -14.58
CA SER A 258 -1.95 8.34 -15.24
C SER A 258 -1.75 7.32 -16.35
N ALA A 259 -2.84 6.84 -16.95
CA ALA A 259 -2.81 5.87 -18.04
C ALA A 259 -2.18 6.40 -19.33
N GLU A 260 -1.91 7.67 -19.47
CA GLU A 260 -1.09 8.22 -20.55
C GLU A 260 0.38 7.78 -20.41
N THR A 261 0.82 7.46 -19.19
CA THR A 261 2.18 6.96 -18.90
C THR A 261 2.17 5.46 -18.63
N PHE A 262 1.15 4.97 -17.95
CA PHE A 262 1.04 3.57 -17.56
C PHE A 262 0.07 2.79 -18.45
N THR A 263 0.47 1.55 -18.76
CA THR A 263 -0.46 0.50 -19.19
C THR A 263 -0.70 -0.41 -18.00
N HIS A 264 -1.96 -0.49 -17.56
CA HIS A 264 -2.35 -1.38 -16.46
C HIS A 264 -2.45 -2.81 -16.95
N LEU A 265 -1.83 -3.74 -16.21
CA LEU A 265 -1.71 -5.14 -16.60
C LEU A 265 -2.44 -6.06 -15.62
N LEU A 266 -3.01 -7.13 -16.15
CA LEU A 266 -3.48 -8.28 -15.37
C LEU A 266 -2.71 -9.51 -15.82
N ASN A 267 -1.96 -10.13 -14.91
CA ASN A 267 -1.07 -11.26 -15.21
C ASN A 267 -0.13 -10.99 -16.39
N GLY A 268 0.43 -9.78 -16.45
CA GLY A 268 1.35 -9.34 -17.51
C GLY A 268 0.70 -9.01 -18.85
N GLN A 269 -0.62 -9.10 -18.95
CA GLN A 269 -1.36 -8.78 -20.18
C GLN A 269 -2.05 -7.42 -20.09
N SER A 270 -1.91 -6.61 -21.14
CA SER A 270 -2.64 -5.36 -21.29
C SER A 270 -4.15 -5.62 -21.45
N PRO A 271 -5.01 -4.61 -21.32
CA PRO A 271 -6.46 -4.77 -21.51
C PRO A 271 -6.84 -5.41 -22.84
N ASN A 272 -6.06 -5.18 -23.90
CA ASN A 272 -6.27 -5.81 -25.21
C ASN A 272 -5.88 -7.30 -25.22
N GLY A 273 -4.90 -7.71 -24.41
CA GLY A 273 -4.48 -9.10 -24.27
C GLY A 273 -5.52 -9.96 -23.57
N ASN A 274 -6.27 -9.36 -22.65
CA ASN A 274 -7.43 -9.97 -21.98
C ASN A 274 -7.15 -11.37 -21.40
N TRP A 275 -6.35 -11.45 -20.37
CA TRP A 275 -6.12 -12.71 -19.65
C TRP A 275 -7.44 -13.44 -19.37
N THR A 276 -7.46 -14.77 -19.53
CA THR A 276 -8.67 -15.57 -19.34
C THR A 276 -8.43 -16.72 -18.37
N GLY A 277 -9.18 -16.72 -17.27
CA GLY A 277 -9.33 -17.86 -16.36
C GLY A 277 -10.49 -18.75 -16.78
N VAL A 278 -10.19 -20.01 -17.13
CA VAL A 278 -11.23 -20.94 -17.60
C VAL A 278 -11.77 -21.76 -16.43
N TYR A 279 -13.09 -21.76 -16.26
CA TYR A 279 -13.79 -22.52 -15.23
C TYR A 279 -14.87 -23.43 -15.81
N ARG A 280 -15.47 -24.31 -14.97
CA ARG A 280 -16.58 -25.16 -15.33
C ARG A 280 -17.86 -24.70 -14.64
N PRO A 281 -19.05 -24.91 -15.23
CA PRO A 281 -20.31 -24.56 -14.57
C PRO A 281 -20.43 -25.15 -13.17
N GLY A 282 -20.80 -24.32 -12.20
CA GLY A 282 -21.00 -24.72 -10.81
C GLY A 282 -19.73 -24.73 -9.94
N GLU A 283 -18.53 -24.55 -10.52
CA GLU A 283 -17.30 -24.41 -9.72
C GLU A 283 -17.33 -23.14 -8.87
N LYS A 284 -16.87 -23.27 -7.63
CA LYS A 284 -16.53 -22.17 -6.75
C LYS A 284 -15.06 -21.82 -6.99
N LEU A 285 -14.79 -20.58 -7.37
CA LEU A 285 -13.45 -20.12 -7.70
C LEU A 285 -12.86 -19.31 -6.54
N ARG A 286 -11.56 -19.46 -6.29
CA ARG A 286 -10.78 -18.52 -5.50
C ARG A 286 -9.89 -17.69 -6.42
N LEU A 287 -10.04 -16.39 -6.31
CA LEU A 287 -9.22 -15.42 -7.00
C LEU A 287 -8.23 -14.83 -5.98
N ARG A 288 -6.95 -15.04 -6.21
CA ARG A 288 -5.85 -14.54 -5.35
C ARG A 288 -5.35 -13.24 -5.95
N PHE A 289 -5.98 -12.13 -5.55
CA PHE A 289 -5.59 -10.80 -6.00
C PHE A 289 -4.31 -10.35 -5.33
N ILE A 290 -3.37 -9.88 -6.12
CA ILE A 290 -2.10 -9.28 -5.71
C ILE A 290 -1.96 -7.95 -6.43
N ASN A 291 -1.78 -6.86 -5.71
CA ASN A 291 -1.39 -5.60 -6.32
C ASN A 291 0.15 -5.49 -6.30
N GLY A 292 0.77 -5.97 -7.36
CA GLY A 292 2.21 -5.86 -7.62
C GLY A 292 2.54 -4.68 -8.55
N SER A 293 1.72 -3.62 -8.56
CA SER A 293 2.04 -2.41 -9.29
C SER A 293 3.05 -1.56 -8.53
N SER A 294 3.83 -0.80 -9.27
CA SER A 294 4.81 0.10 -8.69
C SER A 294 4.19 1.36 -8.09
N ASN A 295 3.08 1.85 -8.67
CA ASN A 295 2.48 3.14 -8.25
C ASN A 295 0.95 3.21 -8.36
N SER A 296 0.26 2.15 -8.77
CA SER A 296 -1.18 2.20 -9.07
C SER A 296 -2.03 1.56 -7.99
N PHE A 297 -2.99 2.34 -7.43
CA PHE A 297 -4.13 1.80 -6.71
C PHE A 297 -5.20 1.34 -7.69
N TYR A 298 -5.89 0.25 -7.39
CA TYR A 298 -6.98 -0.27 -8.20
C TYR A 298 -8.27 -0.42 -7.41
N ASP A 299 -9.38 -0.05 -8.06
CA ASP A 299 -10.73 -0.39 -7.64
C ASP A 299 -11.22 -1.57 -8.46
N VAL A 300 -11.42 -2.71 -7.81
CA VAL A 300 -11.69 -4.00 -8.45
C VAL A 300 -13.14 -4.39 -8.27
N ARG A 301 -13.81 -4.72 -9.37
CA ARG A 301 -15.15 -5.32 -9.39
C ARG A 301 -15.27 -6.36 -10.49
N ILE A 302 -16.20 -7.27 -10.34
CA ILE A 302 -16.58 -8.24 -11.37
C ILE A 302 -18.10 -8.12 -11.53
N PRO A 303 -18.60 -7.32 -12.49
CA PRO A 303 -20.03 -7.11 -12.65
C PRO A 303 -20.79 -8.42 -12.76
N GLY A 304 -21.87 -8.54 -11.97
CA GLY A 304 -22.68 -9.75 -11.90
C GLY A 304 -22.21 -10.78 -10.86
N LEU A 305 -21.05 -10.57 -10.20
CA LEU A 305 -20.57 -11.45 -9.14
C LEU A 305 -20.40 -10.71 -7.80
N ALA A 306 -20.89 -11.31 -6.74
CA ALA A 306 -20.56 -10.92 -5.38
C ALA A 306 -19.15 -11.43 -5.02
N LEU A 307 -18.33 -10.57 -4.43
CA LEU A 307 -16.95 -10.85 -4.05
C LEU A 307 -16.90 -11.16 -2.56
N THR A 308 -16.64 -12.42 -2.17
CA THR A 308 -16.51 -12.80 -0.77
C THR A 308 -15.04 -12.90 -0.40
N LEU A 309 -14.52 -11.90 0.32
CA LEU A 309 -13.14 -11.90 0.80
C LEU A 309 -13.01 -12.87 1.96
N ILE A 310 -11.97 -13.72 1.90
CA ILE A 310 -11.66 -14.74 2.91
C ILE A 310 -10.24 -14.62 3.48
N GLN A 311 -9.36 -13.88 2.80
CA GLN A 311 -8.03 -13.55 3.30
C GLN A 311 -7.65 -12.12 2.88
N ALA A 312 -6.87 -11.46 3.75
CA ALA A 312 -6.17 -10.22 3.46
C ALA A 312 -4.71 -10.37 3.90
N ASP A 313 -3.76 -10.01 3.04
CA ASP A 313 -2.32 -10.14 3.29
C ASP A 313 -1.94 -11.55 3.80
N GLY A 314 -2.51 -12.58 3.17
CA GLY A 314 -2.31 -13.97 3.52
C GLY A 314 -2.97 -14.42 4.83
N GLN A 315 -3.64 -13.54 5.57
CA GLN A 315 -4.29 -13.86 6.84
C GLN A 315 -5.78 -14.13 6.67
N ALA A 316 -6.25 -15.22 7.29
CA ALA A 316 -7.66 -15.62 7.19
C ALA A 316 -8.59 -14.57 7.84
N LEU A 317 -9.66 -14.21 7.13
CA LEU A 317 -10.68 -13.29 7.60
C LEU A 317 -11.96 -13.99 8.02
N GLU A 318 -12.75 -13.35 8.87
CA GLU A 318 -14.18 -13.57 8.87
C GLU A 318 -14.69 -13.13 7.49
N PRO A 319 -15.41 -14.02 6.76
CA PRO A 319 -15.79 -13.71 5.38
C PRO A 319 -16.65 -12.46 5.26
N VAL A 320 -16.29 -11.57 4.36
CA VAL A 320 -17.07 -10.36 4.05
C VAL A 320 -17.39 -10.32 2.57
N THR A 321 -18.66 -10.05 2.22
CA THR A 321 -19.11 -9.99 0.81
C THR A 321 -19.36 -8.55 0.41
N VAL A 322 -18.78 -8.15 -0.71
CA VAL A 322 -18.84 -6.80 -1.27
C VAL A 322 -19.04 -6.85 -2.79
N ASP A 323 -19.35 -5.71 -3.40
CA ASP A 323 -19.40 -5.55 -4.85
C ASP A 323 -18.07 -5.07 -5.43
N GLU A 324 -17.29 -4.35 -4.62
CA GLU A 324 -16.06 -3.69 -5.05
C GLU A 324 -15.09 -3.54 -3.88
N PHE A 325 -13.80 -3.58 -4.16
CA PHE A 325 -12.76 -3.24 -3.20
C PHE A 325 -11.65 -2.42 -3.85
N ARG A 326 -11.08 -1.47 -3.10
CA ARG A 326 -9.83 -0.79 -3.42
C ARG A 326 -8.68 -1.51 -2.78
N PHE A 327 -7.55 -1.67 -3.48
CA PHE A 327 -6.30 -2.07 -2.86
C PHE A 327 -5.09 -1.39 -3.51
N GLY A 328 -4.13 -1.04 -2.67
CA GLY A 328 -2.90 -0.37 -3.05
C GLY A 328 -1.76 -1.34 -3.33
N PRO A 329 -0.66 -0.83 -3.89
CA PRO A 329 0.56 -1.62 -4.07
C PRO A 329 0.98 -2.32 -2.78
N GLY A 330 1.35 -3.59 -2.90
CA GLY A 330 1.76 -4.44 -1.79
C GLY A 330 0.65 -5.23 -1.12
N GLU A 331 -0.62 -4.87 -1.25
CA GLU A 331 -1.74 -5.58 -0.62
C GLU A 331 -2.14 -6.84 -1.38
N THR A 332 -2.67 -7.84 -0.65
CA THR A 332 -3.26 -9.04 -1.25
C THR A 332 -4.62 -9.38 -0.67
N TYR A 333 -5.54 -9.87 -1.52
CA TYR A 333 -6.86 -10.37 -1.11
C TYR A 333 -7.19 -11.69 -1.79
N ASP A 334 -7.62 -12.70 -1.01
CA ASP A 334 -8.22 -13.92 -1.56
C ASP A 334 -9.73 -13.80 -1.55
N VAL A 335 -10.34 -13.95 -2.72
CA VAL A 335 -11.76 -13.70 -2.95
C VAL A 335 -12.42 -14.96 -3.51
N LEU A 336 -13.54 -15.39 -2.92
CA LEU A 336 -14.38 -16.45 -3.45
C LEU A 336 -15.47 -15.85 -4.34
N VAL A 337 -15.67 -16.45 -5.51
CA VAL A 337 -16.76 -16.16 -6.42
C VAL A 337 -17.40 -17.45 -6.93
N LYS A 338 -18.68 -17.37 -7.31
CA LYS A 338 -19.41 -18.49 -7.90
C LYS A 338 -20.04 -18.05 -9.22
N PRO A 339 -19.31 -18.15 -10.34
CA PRO A 339 -19.83 -17.76 -11.64
C PRO A 339 -20.87 -18.75 -12.16
N GLU A 340 -21.94 -18.24 -12.77
CA GLU A 340 -23.05 -19.01 -13.34
C GLU A 340 -23.22 -18.76 -14.84
N ASP A 341 -22.84 -17.57 -15.36
CA ASP A 341 -22.92 -17.19 -16.77
C ASP A 341 -21.71 -17.70 -17.57
N GLU A 342 -21.72 -17.49 -18.89
CA GLU A 342 -20.64 -17.96 -19.79
C GLU A 342 -19.33 -17.21 -19.61
N ALA A 343 -19.39 -15.92 -19.25
CA ALA A 343 -18.20 -15.08 -19.06
C ALA A 343 -18.47 -13.88 -18.16
N TYR A 344 -17.43 -13.46 -17.39
CA TYR A 344 -17.43 -12.28 -16.55
C TYR A 344 -16.15 -11.47 -16.77
N CYS A 345 -16.26 -10.15 -16.70
CA CYS A 345 -15.10 -9.26 -16.78
C CYS A 345 -14.55 -8.98 -15.37
N ILE A 346 -13.32 -9.40 -15.09
CA ILE A 346 -12.54 -8.87 -13.98
C ILE A 346 -12.11 -7.47 -14.40
N PHE A 347 -12.58 -6.44 -13.71
CA PHE A 347 -12.34 -5.05 -14.06
C PHE A 347 -11.67 -4.34 -12.88
N ALA A 348 -10.48 -3.80 -13.13
CA ALA A 348 -9.66 -3.11 -12.15
C ALA A 348 -9.31 -1.72 -12.70
N GLN A 349 -10.09 -0.70 -12.33
CA GLN A 349 -9.85 0.68 -12.75
C GLN A 349 -8.85 1.35 -11.81
N SER A 350 -8.00 2.24 -12.35
CA SER A 350 -7.09 3.04 -11.55
C SER A 350 -7.86 4.04 -10.66
N MET A 351 -7.30 4.39 -9.51
CA MET A 351 -7.91 5.29 -8.54
C MET A 351 -8.22 6.67 -9.15
N ASP A 352 -7.38 7.17 -10.04
CA ASP A 352 -7.52 8.45 -10.75
C ASP A 352 -8.50 8.39 -11.94
N ARG A 353 -9.02 7.19 -12.26
CA ARG A 353 -9.95 6.98 -13.39
C ARG A 353 -9.36 7.29 -14.76
N SER A 354 -8.04 7.20 -14.93
CA SER A 354 -7.39 7.40 -16.23
C SER A 354 -7.33 6.12 -17.07
N GLY A 355 -7.33 4.93 -16.43
CA GLY A 355 -7.24 3.65 -17.13
C GLY A 355 -7.68 2.46 -16.29
N TYR A 356 -7.50 1.26 -16.86
CA TYR A 356 -7.88 0.02 -16.19
C TYR A 356 -7.05 -1.17 -16.67
N ALA A 357 -6.91 -2.19 -15.80
CA ALA A 357 -6.58 -3.55 -16.19
C ALA A 357 -7.86 -4.38 -16.31
N ARG A 358 -7.85 -5.41 -17.15
CA ARG A 358 -8.96 -6.36 -17.24
C ARG A 358 -8.50 -7.80 -17.50
N GLY A 359 -9.36 -8.72 -17.08
CA GLY A 359 -9.31 -10.13 -17.44
C GLY A 359 -10.70 -10.69 -17.63
N THR A 360 -10.80 -11.93 -18.05
CA THR A 360 -12.07 -12.63 -18.23
C THR A 360 -12.06 -13.93 -17.43
N LEU A 361 -13.15 -14.21 -16.70
CA LEU A 361 -13.50 -15.56 -16.25
C LEU A 361 -14.49 -16.12 -17.26
N ALA A 362 -14.24 -17.32 -17.82
CA ALA A 362 -15.07 -17.85 -18.90
C ALA A 362 -15.14 -19.37 -18.89
N LEU A 363 -16.19 -19.93 -19.49
CA LEU A 363 -16.35 -21.38 -19.68
C LEU A 363 -15.40 -21.96 -20.73
N ALA A 364 -14.92 -21.12 -21.66
CA ALA A 364 -13.98 -21.52 -22.72
C ALA A 364 -13.07 -20.36 -23.13
N PRO A 365 -11.86 -20.65 -23.66
CA PRO A 365 -11.00 -19.62 -24.25
C PRO A 365 -11.69 -18.89 -25.38
N GLY A 366 -11.46 -17.57 -25.50
CA GLY A 366 -12.03 -16.74 -26.56
C GLY A 366 -13.40 -16.11 -26.24
N LEU A 367 -14.08 -16.58 -25.19
CA LEU A 367 -15.25 -15.88 -24.67
C LEU A 367 -14.80 -14.61 -23.93
N ALA A 368 -15.61 -13.55 -23.99
CA ALA A 368 -15.35 -12.30 -23.27
C ALA A 368 -16.66 -11.66 -22.84
N ALA A 369 -16.68 -11.10 -21.64
CA ALA A 369 -17.78 -10.28 -21.17
C ALA A 369 -17.58 -8.81 -21.58
N PRO A 370 -18.66 -8.01 -21.63
CA PRO A 370 -18.57 -6.57 -21.85
C PRO A 370 -17.69 -5.91 -20.80
N VAL A 371 -16.84 -4.98 -21.23
CA VAL A 371 -16.02 -4.17 -20.32
C VAL A 371 -16.90 -3.07 -19.73
N PRO A 372 -16.97 -2.93 -18.41
CA PRO A 372 -17.73 -1.85 -17.79
C PRO A 372 -17.17 -0.48 -18.18
N ALA A 373 -18.02 0.53 -18.18
CA ALA A 373 -17.54 1.91 -18.22
C ALA A 373 -16.75 2.22 -16.94
N MET A 374 -15.67 3.00 -17.09
CA MET A 374 -14.97 3.57 -15.93
C MET A 374 -15.90 4.54 -15.20
N ASP A 375 -15.75 4.61 -13.88
CA ASP A 375 -16.42 5.62 -13.08
C ASP A 375 -15.89 7.02 -13.44
N ALA A 376 -16.68 8.06 -13.16
CA ALA A 376 -16.24 9.42 -13.41
C ALA A 376 -15.07 9.82 -12.47
N PRO A 377 -14.09 10.60 -12.95
CA PRO A 377 -13.06 11.17 -12.09
C PRO A 377 -13.66 12.00 -10.96
N VAL A 378 -13.10 11.86 -9.78
CA VAL A 378 -13.52 12.58 -8.57
C VAL A 378 -12.36 13.43 -8.05
N TRP A 379 -12.67 14.61 -7.56
CA TRP A 379 -11.71 15.54 -6.99
C TRP A 379 -11.65 15.37 -5.48
N LEU A 380 -10.47 15.56 -4.91
CA LEU A 380 -10.32 15.68 -3.46
C LEU A 380 -11.10 16.88 -2.94
N SER A 381 -11.79 16.67 -1.84
CA SER A 381 -12.44 17.74 -1.08
C SER A 381 -11.51 18.25 0.04
N MET A 382 -11.82 19.41 0.60
CA MET A 382 -11.11 19.91 1.78
C MET A 382 -11.29 19.00 3.00
N THR A 383 -12.43 18.35 3.13
CA THR A 383 -12.66 17.36 4.19
C THR A 383 -11.76 16.15 4.02
N ASP A 384 -11.48 15.72 2.78
CA ASP A 384 -10.53 14.64 2.53
C ASP A 384 -9.11 15.02 2.99
N MET A 385 -8.72 16.30 2.79
CA MET A 385 -7.38 16.81 3.05
C MET A 385 -7.14 17.21 4.51
N MET A 386 -8.13 17.86 5.13
CA MET A 386 -7.95 18.52 6.44
C MET A 386 -8.67 17.78 7.59
N GLY A 387 -9.35 16.67 7.28
CA GLY A 387 -10.05 15.87 8.29
C GLY A 387 -11.29 16.55 8.88
N ASN A 388 -11.49 16.40 10.19
CA ASN A 388 -12.68 16.88 10.92
C ASN A 388 -12.54 18.35 11.34
N MET A 389 -12.44 19.28 10.38
CA MET A 389 -12.46 20.70 10.71
C MET A 389 -13.82 21.11 11.28
N SER A 390 -13.85 21.72 12.47
CA SER A 390 -15.09 22.23 13.04
C SER A 390 -15.67 23.34 12.17
N HIS A 391 -16.99 23.32 11.96
CA HIS A 391 -17.73 24.33 11.17
C HIS A 391 -17.48 25.78 11.56
N GLY A 392 -16.85 26.06 12.70
CA GLY A 392 -16.49 27.41 13.16
C GLY A 392 -15.30 28.03 12.41
N ALA A 393 -14.38 27.25 11.88
CA ALA A 393 -13.25 27.75 11.09
C ALA A 393 -13.59 27.97 9.61
N MET A 394 -14.71 27.41 9.16
CA MET A 394 -15.22 27.49 7.79
C MET A 394 -16.49 28.34 7.67
N ALA A 395 -16.76 29.27 8.57
CA ALA A 395 -17.96 30.12 8.53
C ALA A 395 -18.12 30.96 7.24
N GLY A 396 -17.26 30.79 6.26
CA GLY A 396 -17.37 31.33 4.90
C GLY A 396 -17.35 30.29 3.77
N MET A 397 -17.20 28.97 4.08
CA MET A 397 -17.08 27.92 3.06
C MET A 397 -18.06 26.77 3.30
N ASN A 398 -19.33 26.99 3.01
CA ASN A 398 -20.31 25.91 2.95
C ASN A 398 -20.12 25.14 1.64
N MET A 399 -19.36 24.03 1.67
CA MET A 399 -19.23 23.13 0.53
C MET A 399 -19.84 21.76 0.88
N ASP A 400 -21.11 21.60 0.56
CA ASP A 400 -21.76 20.30 0.55
C ASP A 400 -21.55 19.66 -0.83
N HIS A 401 -20.62 18.69 -0.91
CA HIS A 401 -20.36 17.92 -2.13
C HIS A 401 -21.38 16.81 -2.39
N SER A 402 -22.43 16.68 -1.56
CA SER A 402 -23.45 15.64 -1.71
C SER A 402 -24.44 15.89 -2.86
N GLN A 403 -24.35 17.02 -3.58
CA GLN A 403 -25.31 17.40 -4.64
C GLN A 403 -24.86 17.10 -6.09
N HIS A 404 -23.92 16.17 -6.31
CA HIS A 404 -23.62 15.74 -7.68
C HIS A 404 -24.45 14.55 -8.16
N GLN A 405 -25.68 14.37 -7.66
CA GLN A 405 -26.60 13.39 -8.27
C GLN A 405 -28.04 13.92 -8.32
N MET A 406 -28.51 14.03 -9.57
CA MET A 406 -29.89 13.96 -10.00
C MET A 406 -30.83 15.11 -9.61
N ALA A 407 -31.02 16.05 -10.53
CA ALA A 407 -32.32 16.62 -10.76
C ALA A 407 -33.23 15.50 -11.31
N ASP A 408 -34.14 15.01 -10.44
CA ASP A 408 -35.50 14.59 -10.72
C ASP A 408 -35.98 13.68 -9.58
N MET A 409 -36.72 14.31 -8.66
CA MET A 409 -37.92 13.77 -8.04
C MET A 409 -38.48 14.78 -7.02
N ASN A 410 -39.54 15.42 -7.46
CA ASN A 410 -40.49 16.17 -6.63
C ASN A 410 -41.16 15.22 -5.64
N MET A 411 -41.08 15.49 -4.34
CA MET A 411 -42.16 15.16 -3.40
C MET A 411 -42.12 16.07 -2.18
N GLN A 412 -43.23 16.81 -2.03
CA GLN A 412 -43.60 17.58 -0.87
C GLN A 412 -43.70 16.72 0.40
N MET A 413 -43.18 17.21 1.50
CA MET A 413 -43.80 16.95 2.80
C MET A 413 -43.55 18.07 3.81
N ASN A 414 -44.61 18.37 4.52
CA ASN A 414 -44.93 19.46 5.41
C ASN A 414 -44.03 19.68 6.63
N HIS A 415 -43.92 20.99 6.96
CA HIS A 415 -43.50 21.51 8.26
C HIS A 415 -44.47 21.15 9.38
N SER A 416 -43.97 20.76 10.53
CA SER A 416 -44.59 21.07 11.82
C SER A 416 -43.54 21.56 12.81
N GLN A 417 -43.69 22.78 13.22
CA GLN A 417 -42.98 23.47 14.28
C GLN A 417 -43.35 22.89 15.64
N HIS A 418 -42.37 22.70 16.53
CA HIS A 418 -42.59 22.79 17.96
C HIS A 418 -41.49 23.64 18.61
N GLN A 419 -41.93 24.83 19.04
CA GLN A 419 -41.22 25.64 20.04
C GLN A 419 -41.35 24.96 21.41
N MET A 420 -40.29 24.95 22.19
CA MET A 420 -40.34 24.87 23.65
C MET A 420 -39.38 25.88 24.25
N THR A 421 -39.96 26.71 25.05
CA THR A 421 -39.45 27.82 25.84
C THR A 421 -38.59 27.35 27.02
N GLY A 422 -37.70 28.24 27.42
CA GLY A 422 -36.63 28.15 28.39
C GLY A 422 -36.97 27.74 29.82
N MET A 423 -35.89 27.35 30.53
CA MET A 423 -35.77 27.46 31.96
C MET A 423 -34.30 27.74 32.34
N ASN A 424 -34.12 28.90 32.94
CA ASN A 424 -32.99 29.34 33.74
C ASN A 424 -32.94 28.49 35.01
N MET A 425 -31.78 28.01 35.43
CA MET A 425 -31.56 27.69 36.84
C MET A 425 -30.19 28.16 37.31
N ASP A 426 -30.29 28.85 38.41
CA ASP A 426 -29.37 29.65 39.18
C ASP A 426 -28.36 28.78 39.99
N HIS A 427 -27.16 29.31 40.12
CA HIS A 427 -26.12 28.80 41.04
C HIS A 427 -26.37 29.31 42.46
N SER A 428 -26.51 28.43 43.44
CA SER A 428 -26.24 28.78 44.81
C SER A 428 -25.57 27.65 45.60
N GLN A 429 -24.58 28.07 46.32
CA GLN A 429 -23.65 27.38 47.20
C GLN A 429 -24.36 26.60 48.32
N HIS A 430 -23.85 25.40 48.64
CA HIS A 430 -23.91 24.91 50.02
C HIS A 430 -22.58 24.24 50.42
N ARG A 431 -21.90 24.94 51.36
CA ARG A 431 -20.90 24.35 52.25
C ARG A 431 -21.63 23.53 53.32
N MET A 432 -21.20 22.30 53.53
CA MET A 432 -21.41 21.60 54.80
C MET A 432 -20.09 20.98 55.28
N ALA A 433 -19.83 21.26 56.53
CA ALA A 433 -18.66 20.81 57.29
C ALA A 433 -18.90 19.43 57.93
N GLY A 434 -17.86 18.63 57.95
CA GLY A 434 -17.50 17.75 59.07
C GLY A 434 -18.29 16.47 59.23
N MET A 435 -17.65 15.33 58.86
CA MET A 435 -17.71 14.10 59.64
C MET A 435 -16.49 13.23 59.31
N ASN A 436 -15.64 13.07 60.34
CA ASN A 436 -14.63 12.00 60.40
C ASN A 436 -15.32 10.65 60.45
N MET A 437 -14.93 9.73 59.57
CA MET A 437 -15.01 8.29 59.86
C MET A 437 -13.75 7.63 59.32
N ASP A 438 -12.92 7.16 60.21
CA ASP A 438 -11.90 6.16 59.96
C ASP A 438 -12.59 4.85 59.49
N GLY A 439 -12.34 4.48 58.28
CA GLY A 439 -12.75 3.21 57.70
C GLY A 439 -11.91 3.01 56.43
N ALA A 440 -10.72 2.44 56.59
CA ALA A 440 -9.88 2.05 55.48
C ALA A 440 -10.55 0.92 54.71
N MET A 441 -11.39 1.25 53.75
CA MET A 441 -11.65 0.40 52.58
C MET A 441 -10.71 0.88 51.48
N ALA A 442 -9.69 0.08 51.20
CA ALA A 442 -8.87 0.23 50.01
C ALA A 442 -9.84 0.05 48.81
N MET A 443 -10.32 1.17 48.27
CA MET A 443 -10.84 1.17 46.90
C MET A 443 -9.63 0.88 46.01
N GLU A 444 -9.58 -0.32 45.48
CA GLU A 444 -8.80 -0.67 44.33
C GLU A 444 -9.30 0.26 43.21
N HIS A 445 -8.67 1.42 43.08
CA HIS A 445 -8.82 2.19 41.86
C HIS A 445 -8.28 1.31 40.73
N ASP A 446 -9.17 0.74 39.95
CA ASP A 446 -8.86 0.24 38.61
C ASP A 446 -8.01 1.32 37.95
N ARG A 447 -6.70 1.12 37.96
CA ARG A 447 -5.76 1.97 37.20
C ARG A 447 -6.03 1.68 35.75
N VAL A 448 -6.95 2.44 35.15
CA VAL A 448 -7.15 2.42 33.70
C VAL A 448 -5.77 2.55 33.06
N ASN A 449 -5.35 1.53 32.34
CA ASN A 449 -4.09 1.57 31.59
C ASN A 449 -4.15 2.78 30.65
N PRO A 450 -3.27 3.79 30.80
CA PRO A 450 -3.31 5.00 29.97
C PRO A 450 -3.09 4.69 28.47
N LEU A 451 -2.58 3.49 28.16
CA LEU A 451 -2.37 3.01 26.79
C LEU A 451 -3.49 2.06 26.31
N ALA A 452 -4.61 1.94 27.03
CA ALA A 452 -5.73 1.07 26.60
C ALA A 452 -6.34 1.55 25.27
N ILE A 453 -6.39 2.86 25.06
CA ILE A 453 -6.97 3.50 23.87
C ILE A 453 -5.87 4.29 23.14
N PRO A 454 -5.86 4.28 21.79
CA PRO A 454 -4.92 5.09 21.02
C PRO A 454 -5.02 6.59 21.34
N SER A 455 -3.88 7.26 21.45
CA SER A 455 -3.85 8.70 21.69
C SER A 455 -4.50 9.46 20.54
N ARG A 456 -5.45 10.33 20.85
CA ARG A 456 -6.09 11.26 19.90
C ARG A 456 -5.35 12.60 19.81
N LYS A 457 -4.35 12.82 20.66
CA LYS A 457 -3.57 14.06 20.64
C LYS A 457 -2.57 14.01 19.51
N VAL A 458 -2.71 14.93 18.56
CA VAL A 458 -1.76 15.13 17.46
C VAL A 458 -0.53 15.90 17.99
N ARG A 459 0.66 15.46 17.56
CA ARG A 459 1.94 16.08 17.95
C ARG A 459 2.83 16.19 16.72
N HIS A 460 2.86 17.37 16.12
CA HIS A 460 3.77 17.65 15.02
C HIS A 460 5.20 17.84 15.52
N ALA A 461 6.15 17.15 14.88
CA ALA A 461 7.57 17.34 15.15
C ALA A 461 8.04 18.72 14.61
N SER A 462 9.10 19.27 15.20
CA SER A 462 9.65 20.56 14.74
C SER A 462 10.11 20.53 13.28
N SER A 463 10.57 19.38 12.78
CA SER A 463 10.94 19.13 11.40
C SER A 463 9.78 19.26 10.42
N GLU A 464 8.54 19.03 10.85
CA GLU A 464 7.34 19.17 10.01
C GLU A 464 6.98 20.63 9.70
N TYR A 465 7.60 21.60 10.38
CA TYR A 465 7.47 23.02 10.06
C TYR A 465 8.54 23.51 9.07
N GLY A 466 9.34 22.59 8.50
CA GLY A 466 10.36 22.85 7.51
C GLY A 466 9.82 22.94 6.08
N PRO A 467 10.71 23.26 5.12
CA PRO A 467 10.33 23.48 3.73
C PRO A 467 10.03 22.17 2.97
N THR A 468 10.15 21.02 3.61
CA THR A 468 9.88 19.68 3.06
C THR A 468 8.45 19.21 3.33
N VAL A 469 7.62 20.04 3.99
CA VAL A 469 6.24 19.71 4.37
C VAL A 469 5.30 20.82 3.94
N ASP A 470 4.34 20.48 3.07
CA ASP A 470 3.33 21.44 2.58
C ASP A 470 2.11 21.52 3.51
N MET A 471 1.78 20.45 4.20
CA MET A 471 0.51 20.31 4.90
C MET A 471 0.71 19.62 6.27
N ARG A 472 -0.10 20.00 7.23
CA ARG A 472 -0.24 19.37 8.55
C ARG A 472 -1.71 19.30 8.92
N VAL A 473 -2.13 18.19 9.49
CA VAL A 473 -3.54 17.93 9.84
C VAL A 473 -3.70 17.90 11.35
N ASP A 474 -4.28 18.97 11.91
CA ASP A 474 -4.50 19.07 13.35
C ASP A 474 -5.74 18.27 13.85
N MET A 475 -6.67 17.97 12.94
CA MET A 475 -7.92 17.26 13.27
C MET A 475 -8.17 16.06 12.32
N PRO A 476 -7.30 15.04 12.39
CA PRO A 476 -7.40 13.89 11.48
C PRO A 476 -8.67 13.06 11.73
N ARG A 477 -9.07 12.34 10.69
CA ARG A 477 -10.14 11.34 10.77
C ARG A 477 -9.58 10.04 11.32
N THR A 478 -10.30 9.38 12.23
CA THR A 478 -9.91 8.10 12.82
C THR A 478 -10.81 6.94 12.39
N ASN A 479 -11.85 7.21 11.63
CA ASN A 479 -12.78 6.19 11.17
C ASN A 479 -12.16 5.27 10.12
N LEU A 480 -12.54 3.99 10.17
CA LEU A 480 -12.05 2.94 9.27
C LEU A 480 -13.11 2.51 8.24
N ASP A 481 -14.29 3.11 8.27
CA ASP A 481 -15.45 2.79 7.42
C ASP A 481 -15.56 3.66 6.15
N ASP A 482 -14.57 4.50 5.89
CA ASP A 482 -14.51 5.31 4.67
C ASP A 482 -13.85 4.52 3.53
N PRO A 483 -14.56 4.22 2.43
CA PRO A 483 -13.98 3.53 1.28
C PRO A 483 -12.99 4.39 0.47
N GLY A 484 -12.94 5.69 0.74
CA GLY A 484 -12.05 6.64 0.08
C GLY A 484 -12.68 7.38 -1.10
N VAL A 485 -11.92 8.35 -1.60
CA VAL A 485 -12.33 9.21 -2.71
C VAL A 485 -12.72 8.40 -3.94
N GLY A 486 -13.84 8.76 -4.59
CA GLY A 486 -14.36 8.09 -5.79
C GLY A 486 -15.12 6.78 -5.54
N LEU A 487 -15.21 6.32 -4.29
CA LEU A 487 -15.95 5.10 -3.92
C LEU A 487 -17.16 5.38 -3.02
N ARG A 488 -17.22 6.55 -2.39
CA ARG A 488 -18.36 6.96 -1.58
C ARG A 488 -19.60 7.14 -2.44
N ASN A 489 -20.72 6.61 -1.99
CA ASN A 489 -22.05 6.79 -2.64
C ASN A 489 -22.11 6.37 -4.12
N ASN A 490 -21.28 5.43 -4.55
CA ASN A 490 -21.22 4.94 -5.94
C ASN A 490 -22.28 3.87 -6.25
N GLY A 491 -23.21 3.60 -5.32
CA GLY A 491 -24.29 2.62 -5.46
C GLY A 491 -23.83 1.16 -5.28
N ARG A 492 -22.57 0.91 -4.94
CA ARG A 492 -21.98 -0.43 -4.67
C ARG A 492 -21.60 -0.56 -3.19
N ARG A 493 -21.68 -1.79 -2.67
CA ARG A 493 -21.06 -2.10 -1.37
C ARG A 493 -19.55 -2.22 -1.57
N VAL A 494 -18.83 -1.22 -1.11
CA VAL A 494 -17.36 -1.18 -1.18
C VAL A 494 -16.77 -1.67 0.14
N LEU A 495 -15.68 -2.45 0.04
CA LEU A 495 -14.89 -2.88 1.18
C LEU A 495 -14.23 -1.69 1.88
N THR A 496 -14.27 -1.70 3.21
CA THR A 496 -13.55 -0.74 4.06
C THR A 496 -12.64 -1.47 5.04
N LEU A 497 -11.72 -0.75 5.69
CA LEU A 497 -10.90 -1.34 6.75
C LEU A 497 -11.74 -1.81 7.94
N ALA A 498 -12.89 -1.17 8.19
CA ALA A 498 -13.82 -1.54 9.25
C ALA A 498 -14.52 -2.89 9.01
N ASP A 499 -14.59 -3.35 7.76
CA ASP A 499 -15.16 -4.66 7.42
C ASP A 499 -14.20 -5.83 7.68
N LEU A 500 -12.90 -5.55 7.85
CA LEU A 500 -11.87 -6.58 7.90
C LEU A 500 -11.62 -7.05 9.33
N HIS A 501 -11.84 -8.35 9.58
CA HIS A 501 -11.57 -8.97 10.87
C HIS A 501 -10.78 -10.27 10.67
N THR A 502 -9.56 -10.32 11.24
CA THR A 502 -8.75 -11.55 11.18
C THR A 502 -9.35 -12.63 12.06
N ARG A 503 -9.58 -13.81 11.48
CA ARG A 503 -10.06 -14.98 12.21
C ARG A 503 -9.03 -15.43 13.26
N GLY A 504 -9.49 -15.73 14.47
CA GLY A 504 -8.67 -16.19 15.57
C GLY A 504 -8.10 -15.09 16.47
N GLY A 505 -8.30 -13.81 16.13
CA GLY A 505 -7.91 -12.67 16.95
C GLY A 505 -6.41 -12.30 16.85
N PRO A 506 -5.90 -11.48 17.79
CA PRO A 506 -4.51 -11.03 17.80
C PRO A 506 -3.55 -12.16 18.15
N LEU A 507 -2.33 -12.14 17.60
CA LEU A 507 -1.28 -13.11 17.94
C LEU A 507 -0.73 -12.88 19.35
N ASP A 508 -0.59 -11.63 19.74
CA ASP A 508 -0.13 -11.21 21.05
C ASP A 508 -1.25 -10.42 21.75
N LYS A 509 -1.68 -10.90 22.91
CA LYS A 509 -2.76 -10.28 23.69
C LYS A 509 -2.27 -9.30 24.74
N ARG A 510 -0.95 -9.09 24.84
CA ARG A 510 -0.40 -8.11 25.78
C ARG A 510 -0.85 -6.71 25.37
N PRO A 511 -1.13 -5.81 26.32
CA PRO A 511 -1.34 -4.41 26.02
C PRO A 511 -0.03 -3.79 25.49
N PRO A 512 -0.09 -2.68 24.75
CA PRO A 512 1.11 -1.97 24.34
C PRO A 512 1.86 -1.40 25.54
N GLU A 513 3.19 -1.43 25.48
CA GLU A 513 4.08 -0.90 26.52
C GLU A 513 4.36 0.60 26.30
N ARG A 514 4.27 1.07 25.05
CA ARG A 514 4.39 2.48 24.64
C ARG A 514 3.69 2.76 23.33
N GLU A 515 3.52 4.04 23.03
CA GLU A 515 3.07 4.53 21.73
C GLU A 515 4.21 5.23 20.98
N LEU A 516 4.24 5.04 19.67
CA LEU A 516 5.10 5.76 18.74
C LEU A 516 4.21 6.40 17.68
N GLU A 517 4.24 7.73 17.60
CA GLU A 517 3.52 8.52 16.62
C GLU A 517 4.49 8.92 15.50
N LEU A 518 4.09 8.70 14.25
CA LEU A 518 4.83 9.10 13.06
C LEU A 518 3.86 9.70 12.05
N HIS A 519 4.28 10.78 11.42
CA HIS A 519 3.52 11.49 10.41
C HIS A 519 4.06 11.21 9.02
N LEU A 520 3.17 10.84 8.09
CA LEU A 520 3.48 10.76 6.68
C LEU A 520 3.38 12.17 6.12
N THR A 521 4.47 12.69 5.64
CA THR A 521 4.61 14.09 5.23
C THR A 521 5.18 14.20 3.81
N GLY A 522 4.97 15.33 3.15
CA GLY A 522 5.48 15.55 1.81
C GLY A 522 5.43 16.99 1.37
N ASN A 523 6.15 17.25 0.28
CA ASN A 523 6.12 18.51 -0.45
C ASN A 523 5.85 18.21 -1.92
N MET A 524 4.65 18.55 -2.39
CA MET A 524 4.21 18.27 -3.75
C MET A 524 5.04 19.03 -4.79
N GLU A 525 5.39 20.30 -4.54
CA GLU A 525 6.17 21.10 -5.50
C GLU A 525 7.57 20.52 -5.74
N ARG A 526 8.20 19.96 -4.68
CA ARG A 526 9.56 19.38 -4.75
C ARG A 526 9.55 17.88 -5.02
N TYR A 527 8.37 17.28 -5.01
CA TYR A 527 8.18 15.83 -5.04
C TYR A 527 9.07 15.15 -4.00
N SER A 528 8.95 15.58 -2.75
CA SER A 528 9.68 15.08 -1.59
C SER A 528 8.68 14.41 -0.65
N TRP A 529 9.00 13.19 -0.23
CA TRP A 529 8.14 12.39 0.64
C TRP A 529 8.95 11.95 1.85
N SER A 530 8.33 11.92 3.02
CA SER A 530 9.07 11.74 4.26
C SER A 530 8.22 11.21 5.42
N PHE A 531 8.88 10.85 6.50
CA PHE A 531 8.26 10.70 7.81
C PHE A 531 8.71 11.86 8.70
N ASP A 532 7.77 12.50 9.41
CA ASP A 532 8.02 13.60 10.31
C ASP A 532 8.84 14.75 9.68
N GLY A 533 8.65 15.00 8.38
CA GLY A 533 9.38 16.03 7.64
C GLY A 533 10.82 15.69 7.28
N LEU A 534 11.30 14.46 7.53
CA LEU A 534 12.67 14.02 7.25
C LEU A 534 12.70 12.91 6.21
N GLU A 535 13.35 13.13 5.08
CA GLU A 535 13.62 12.10 4.07
C GLU A 535 14.55 11.01 4.64
N PHE A 536 14.56 9.83 4.04
CA PHE A 536 15.38 8.69 4.50
C PHE A 536 16.86 9.06 4.74
N GLY A 537 17.45 9.85 3.84
CA GLY A 537 18.87 10.26 3.95
C GLY A 537 19.20 11.17 5.14
N GLU A 538 18.19 11.82 5.72
CA GLU A 538 18.31 12.78 6.84
C GLU A 538 17.80 12.23 8.16
N SER A 539 17.11 11.09 8.10
CA SER A 539 16.45 10.50 9.27
C SER A 539 17.35 9.54 10.05
N THR A 540 17.02 9.36 11.32
CA THR A 540 17.59 8.29 12.16
C THR A 540 16.69 7.06 12.12
N PRO A 541 17.25 5.85 12.37
CA PRO A 541 16.45 4.64 12.54
C PRO A 541 15.41 4.77 13.66
N VAL A 542 14.27 4.13 13.46
CA VAL A 542 13.27 3.93 14.51
C VAL A 542 13.67 2.69 15.31
N HIS A 543 13.74 2.84 16.64
CA HIS A 543 14.17 1.76 17.53
C HIS A 543 12.99 1.09 18.22
N PHE A 544 12.88 -0.24 18.05
CA PHE A 544 12.02 -1.13 18.81
C PHE A 544 12.88 -1.97 19.76
N ARG A 545 12.43 -2.17 21.00
CA ARG A 545 13.08 -3.08 21.93
C ARG A 545 12.66 -4.50 21.60
N HIS A 546 13.60 -5.41 21.50
CA HIS A 546 13.27 -6.81 21.23
C HIS A 546 12.31 -7.36 22.29
N GLY A 547 11.20 -7.94 21.84
CA GLY A 547 10.14 -8.48 22.68
C GLY A 547 9.10 -7.49 23.19
N GLU A 548 9.26 -6.18 22.94
CA GLU A 548 8.22 -5.22 23.31
C GLU A 548 6.97 -5.36 22.44
N ARG A 549 5.84 -5.00 23.03
CA ARG A 549 4.57 -4.78 22.32
C ARG A 549 4.33 -3.29 22.24
N LEU A 550 4.39 -2.71 21.05
CA LEU A 550 4.20 -1.27 20.89
C LEU A 550 3.00 -0.93 20.02
N ARG A 551 2.36 0.20 20.32
CA ARG A 551 1.37 0.83 19.44
C ARG A 551 2.08 1.82 18.54
N ILE A 552 1.83 1.70 17.26
CA ILE A 552 2.22 2.68 16.27
C ILE A 552 0.99 3.46 15.87
N ILE A 553 1.14 4.77 15.81
CA ILE A 553 0.14 5.69 15.29
C ILE A 553 0.72 6.30 14.03
N LEU A 554 0.05 6.11 12.90
CA LEU A 554 0.36 6.77 11.63
C LEU A 554 -0.68 7.83 11.33
N GLN A 555 -0.23 9.03 11.06
CA GLN A 555 -1.07 10.12 10.58
C GLN A 555 -0.61 10.55 9.19
N ASN A 556 -1.55 10.66 8.27
CA ASN A 556 -1.23 11.10 6.91
C ASN A 556 -1.51 12.60 6.76
N ASP A 557 -0.44 13.38 6.73
CA ASP A 557 -0.42 14.83 6.53
C ASP A 557 -0.13 15.19 5.06
N THR A 558 -0.63 14.37 4.13
CA THR A 558 -0.49 14.58 2.69
C THR A 558 -1.82 14.44 1.97
N MET A 559 -1.87 14.86 0.72
CA MET A 559 -3.07 14.69 -0.12
C MET A 559 -3.20 13.32 -0.78
N MET A 560 -2.22 12.43 -0.62
CA MET A 560 -2.21 11.13 -1.28
C MET A 560 -2.41 9.99 -0.28
N THR A 561 -2.99 8.88 -0.74
CA THR A 561 -3.08 7.64 0.03
C THR A 561 -1.75 6.91 -0.02
N HIS A 562 -1.20 6.52 1.13
CA HIS A 562 0.07 5.80 1.23
C HIS A 562 -0.15 4.37 1.71
N PRO A 563 0.17 3.33 0.91
CA PRO A 563 0.21 1.95 1.38
C PRO A 563 1.51 1.74 2.17
N MET A 564 1.40 1.67 3.49
CA MET A 564 2.54 1.59 4.39
C MET A 564 2.89 0.15 4.70
N HIS A 565 4.13 -0.25 4.39
CA HIS A 565 4.64 -1.60 4.58
C HIS A 565 5.79 -1.64 5.58
N LEU A 566 5.63 -2.43 6.64
CA LEU A 566 6.66 -2.74 7.64
C LEU A 566 7.16 -4.17 7.42
N HIS A 567 8.45 -4.32 7.16
CA HIS A 567 9.08 -5.61 6.95
C HIS A 567 9.24 -6.42 8.24
N GLY A 568 9.19 -7.73 8.12
CA GLY A 568 9.59 -8.70 9.15
C GLY A 568 8.63 -8.88 10.31
N MET A 569 7.60 -8.04 10.43
CA MET A 569 6.63 -8.06 11.54
C MET A 569 5.22 -7.79 11.04
N TRP A 570 4.22 -8.29 11.79
CA TRP A 570 2.83 -7.99 11.52
C TRP A 570 2.41 -6.65 12.12
N SER A 571 1.56 -5.94 11.38
CA SER A 571 0.79 -4.78 11.85
C SER A 571 -0.63 -5.24 12.20
N GLU A 572 -1.00 -5.22 13.47
CA GLU A 572 -2.33 -5.58 13.96
C GLU A 572 -3.17 -4.31 14.14
N LEU A 573 -3.97 -3.97 13.11
CA LEU A 573 -4.80 -2.76 13.08
C LEU A 573 -5.81 -2.76 14.21
N GLU A 574 -5.97 -1.61 14.87
CA GLU A 574 -6.94 -1.35 15.91
C GLU A 574 -8.00 -0.35 15.43
N ASN A 575 -9.21 -0.42 16.02
CA ASN A 575 -10.19 0.64 15.89
C ASN A 575 -9.87 1.82 16.85
N ASP A 576 -10.71 2.85 16.86
CA ASP A 576 -10.56 4.05 17.69
C ASP A 576 -10.72 3.79 19.21
N LYS A 577 -11.15 2.58 19.59
CA LYS A 577 -11.25 2.12 20.99
C LYS A 577 -10.05 1.25 21.39
N GLY A 578 -9.10 1.00 20.51
CA GLY A 578 -7.96 0.12 20.77
C GLY A 578 -8.28 -1.38 20.65
N GLU A 579 -9.38 -1.72 20.03
CA GLU A 579 -9.77 -3.11 19.78
C GLU A 579 -9.16 -3.62 18.48
N PHE A 580 -8.54 -4.80 18.53
CA PHE A 580 -7.96 -5.45 17.37
C PHE A 580 -9.00 -5.72 16.27
N MET A 581 -8.66 -5.40 15.04
CA MET A 581 -9.47 -5.62 13.85
C MET A 581 -8.85 -6.66 12.93
N VAL A 582 -7.77 -6.31 12.26
CA VAL A 582 -7.17 -7.12 11.21
C VAL A 582 -5.65 -7.07 11.24
N ARG A 583 -5.03 -8.19 10.91
CA ARG A 583 -3.58 -8.30 10.76
C ARG A 583 -3.20 -8.09 9.30
N ARG A 584 -2.26 -7.16 9.08
CA ARG A 584 -1.80 -6.74 7.76
C ARG A 584 -0.28 -6.66 7.70
N HIS A 585 0.30 -6.79 6.52
CA HIS A 585 1.68 -6.38 6.26
C HIS A 585 1.75 -5.05 5.51
N THR A 586 0.67 -4.64 4.85
CA THR A 586 0.55 -3.36 4.17
C THR A 586 -0.77 -2.69 4.54
N ILE A 587 -0.72 -1.45 5.03
CA ILE A 587 -1.93 -0.71 5.44
C ILE A 587 -2.01 0.59 4.65
N PRO A 588 -3.06 0.80 3.83
CA PRO A 588 -3.29 2.07 3.17
C PRO A 588 -3.77 3.12 4.19
N VAL A 589 -3.10 4.28 4.21
CA VAL A 589 -3.46 5.42 5.05
C VAL A 589 -3.94 6.54 4.15
N GLN A 590 -5.23 6.86 4.22
CA GLN A 590 -5.85 7.89 3.38
C GLN A 590 -5.42 9.30 3.80
N PRO A 591 -5.56 10.33 2.93
CA PRO A 591 -5.32 11.72 3.32
C PRO A 591 -6.09 12.11 4.59
N ALA A 592 -5.43 12.86 5.47
CA ALA A 592 -5.97 13.30 6.76
C ALA A 592 -6.51 12.17 7.66
N GLN A 593 -6.05 10.94 7.45
CA GLN A 593 -6.39 9.81 8.29
C GLN A 593 -5.31 9.55 9.34
N ARG A 594 -5.76 9.22 10.55
CA ARG A 594 -4.93 8.78 11.68
C ARG A 594 -5.38 7.38 12.07
N ILE A 595 -4.49 6.41 11.94
CA ILE A 595 -4.73 5.00 12.28
C ILE A 595 -3.77 4.56 13.39
N SER A 596 -4.12 3.50 14.10
CA SER A 596 -3.23 2.83 15.05
C SER A 596 -3.18 1.34 14.80
N PHE A 597 -2.03 0.76 15.05
CA PHE A 597 -1.84 -0.69 15.00
C PHE A 597 -0.78 -1.14 16.01
N LEU A 598 -0.90 -2.38 16.45
CA LEU A 598 0.05 -2.99 17.39
C LEU A 598 1.09 -3.79 16.63
N VAL A 599 2.34 -3.72 17.10
CA VAL A 599 3.46 -4.51 16.61
C VAL A 599 4.10 -5.23 17.77
N SER A 600 4.33 -6.54 17.64
CA SER A 600 5.24 -7.30 18.50
C SER A 600 6.63 -7.29 17.88
N ALA A 601 7.59 -6.68 18.55
CA ALA A 601 8.96 -6.56 18.07
C ALA A 601 9.74 -7.86 18.34
N ASP A 602 9.35 -8.96 17.70
CA ASP A 602 9.86 -10.30 17.92
C ASP A 602 10.91 -10.75 16.89
N ALA A 603 11.20 -9.91 15.90
CA ALA A 603 12.14 -10.16 14.81
C ALA A 603 13.42 -9.30 14.95
N PRO A 604 14.47 -9.75 15.66
CA PRO A 604 15.70 -8.97 15.80
C PRO A 604 16.36 -8.71 14.45
N GLY A 605 16.80 -7.46 14.25
CA GLY A 605 17.46 -7.08 13.00
C GLY A 605 17.19 -5.65 12.58
N ARG A 606 17.48 -5.38 11.30
CA ARG A 606 17.30 -4.09 10.64
C ARG A 606 16.29 -4.27 9.52
N TRP A 607 15.19 -3.56 9.58
CA TRP A 607 14.06 -3.74 8.70
C TRP A 607 13.74 -2.47 7.94
N ALA A 608 13.20 -2.62 6.75
CA ALA A 608 12.62 -1.51 5.99
C ALA A 608 11.20 -1.21 6.48
N TRP A 609 10.85 0.07 6.52
CA TRP A 609 9.49 0.54 6.67
C TRP A 609 9.27 1.69 5.70
N HIS A 610 8.35 1.53 4.75
CA HIS A 610 8.23 2.48 3.66
C HIS A 610 6.82 2.56 3.08
N CYS A 611 6.55 3.63 2.35
CA CYS A 611 5.42 3.69 1.43
C CYS A 611 5.67 2.74 0.25
N HIS A 612 4.68 1.95 -0.12
CA HIS A 612 4.82 1.01 -1.24
C HIS A 612 4.53 1.64 -2.62
N LEU A 613 4.24 2.94 -2.70
CA LEU A 613 4.36 3.69 -3.94
C LEU A 613 5.85 3.89 -4.21
N LEU A 614 6.35 3.27 -5.28
CA LEU A 614 7.79 3.14 -5.55
C LEU A 614 8.49 4.50 -5.66
N PHE A 615 7.85 5.49 -6.31
CA PHE A 615 8.41 6.84 -6.42
C PHE A 615 8.39 7.60 -5.09
N HIS A 616 7.39 7.38 -4.22
CA HIS A 616 7.38 7.96 -2.88
C HIS A 616 8.49 7.38 -2.01
N MET A 617 8.70 6.06 -2.10
CA MET A 617 9.79 5.39 -1.40
C MET A 617 11.15 5.97 -1.84
N ASP A 618 11.38 6.07 -3.15
CA ASP A 618 12.66 6.59 -3.70
C ASP A 618 12.84 8.10 -3.44
N ALA A 619 11.74 8.86 -3.35
CA ALA A 619 11.74 10.27 -3.01
C ALA A 619 11.87 10.55 -1.51
N GLY A 620 11.98 9.51 -0.65
CA GLY A 620 12.37 9.65 0.75
C GLY A 620 11.41 9.07 1.80
N MET A 621 10.20 8.58 1.44
CA MET A 621 9.25 7.97 2.40
C MET A 621 9.67 6.55 2.76
N PHE A 622 10.80 6.47 3.45
CA PHE A 622 11.44 5.24 3.91
C PHE A 622 12.05 5.46 5.29
N ARG A 623 11.97 4.48 6.17
CA ARG A 623 12.64 4.43 7.47
C ARG A 623 13.33 3.08 7.65
N GLU A 624 14.45 3.11 8.34
CA GLU A 624 15.05 1.93 8.92
C GLU A 624 14.44 1.70 10.31
N VAL A 625 14.00 0.47 10.58
CA VAL A 625 13.58 0.01 11.90
C VAL A 625 14.63 -0.93 12.45
N VAL A 626 15.11 -0.66 13.67
CA VAL A 626 16.07 -1.51 14.36
C VAL A 626 15.38 -2.18 15.54
N VAL A 627 15.31 -3.50 15.52
CA VAL A 627 14.81 -4.33 16.62
C VAL A 627 16.01 -4.91 17.37
N ALA A 628 16.28 -4.45 18.61
CA ALA A 628 17.44 -4.83 19.42
C ALA A 628 17.14 -4.88 20.93
#